data_1af50c7fba5eed128a8e534ce865a63a
#
_entry.id   1af50c7fba5eed128a8e534ce865a63a
#
_cell.length_a   1.000
_cell.length_b   1.000
_cell.length_c   1.000
_cell.angle_alpha   90.00
_cell.angle_beta   90.00
_cell.angle_gamma   90.00
#
_symmetry.space_group_name_H-M   'P 1'
#
loop_
_entity.id
_entity.type
_entity.pdbx_description
1 polymer ?
#
loop_
_entity_poly.entity_id
_entity_poly.type
_entity_poly.pdbx_seq_one_letter_code
_entity_poly.pdbx_strand_id
1 'polypeptide(L)'
;PGDTTVMYLGTAPGEIYRSTNSGESWQLLTRNMGSDEITMAFPTRVISLCADPSFPDEMYAAVEVGGVLRSADGGDTWEEISGTLAPSEDTLDLHGAQCQSAMPHTVFITTRQGPFIGPDRGSEWIPVEFGDFSEITYTRDLKAATHDPNTFYVSIGAAARSTQGALWRSRDLFKTFERVDRGIAPNSTMMTVAVDPRAPDHVYCNSRDGQVFASLDDGATWTTYQLPEKAKEMRALAAG
;
A
#
# COMPACT_ATOMS: atom_id res chain seq x y z
N PRO A 1 3.59 17.75 -1.25
CA PRO A 1 2.94 17.53 -2.55
C PRO A 1 2.57 18.84 -3.24
N GLY A 2 3.37 19.49 -3.90
CA GLY A 2 3.22 20.76 -4.63
C GLY A 2 4.56 21.17 -5.22
N ASP A 3 5.62 20.82 -4.54
CA ASP A 3 6.97 20.99 -5.03
C ASP A 3 7.48 19.67 -5.61
N THR A 4 7.52 19.58 -6.93
CA THR A 4 8.00 18.40 -7.67
C THR A 4 9.50 18.16 -7.55
N THR A 5 10.25 19.08 -6.93
CA THR A 5 11.68 18.91 -6.66
C THR A 5 11.94 18.10 -5.39
N VAL A 6 10.96 17.99 -4.48
CA VAL A 6 11.09 17.21 -3.26
C VAL A 6 10.67 15.77 -3.51
N MET A 7 11.56 14.85 -3.21
CA MET A 7 11.37 13.41 -3.37
C MET A 7 11.79 12.68 -2.10
N TYR A 8 11.09 11.57 -1.79
CA TYR A 8 11.44 10.68 -0.70
C TYR A 8 11.71 9.28 -1.23
N LEU A 9 12.65 8.59 -0.60
CA LEU A 9 13.06 7.24 -0.97
C LEU A 9 13.17 6.37 0.28
N GLY A 10 12.45 5.26 0.29
CA GLY A 10 12.61 4.19 1.25
C GLY A 10 13.50 3.07 0.69
N THR A 11 14.30 2.43 1.53
CA THR A 11 15.28 1.42 1.11
C THR A 11 15.15 0.08 1.85
N ALA A 12 15.94 -0.88 1.41
CA ALA A 12 16.29 -2.12 2.12
C ALA A 12 17.84 -2.19 2.26
N PRO A 13 18.42 -2.22 3.46
CA PRO A 13 17.76 -2.16 4.78
C PRO A 13 17.00 -0.85 4.98
N GLY A 14 16.08 -0.85 5.97
CA GLY A 14 15.15 0.25 6.21
C GLY A 14 15.84 1.57 6.53
N GLU A 15 15.87 2.47 5.56
CA GLU A 15 16.32 3.86 5.68
C GLU A 15 15.39 4.76 4.85
N ILE A 16 15.21 6.00 5.27
CA ILE A 16 14.47 7.02 4.52
C ILE A 16 15.40 8.16 4.14
N TYR A 17 15.34 8.55 2.89
CA TYR A 17 16.09 9.66 2.33
C TYR A 17 15.15 10.71 1.75
N ARG A 18 15.59 11.97 1.73
CA ARG A 18 14.94 13.08 1.05
C ARG A 18 15.90 13.74 0.06
N SER A 19 15.40 14.04 -1.11
CA SER A 19 15.98 14.97 -2.06
C SER A 19 15.14 16.24 -2.12
N THR A 20 15.77 17.39 -2.26
CA THR A 20 15.13 18.70 -2.49
C THR A 20 15.51 19.30 -3.84
N ASN A 21 16.16 18.51 -4.71
CA ASN A 21 16.67 18.93 -6.01
C ASN A 21 16.41 17.87 -7.10
N SER A 22 15.21 17.31 -7.14
CA SER A 22 14.76 16.34 -8.15
C SER A 22 15.62 15.07 -8.24
N GLY A 23 16.19 14.64 -7.11
CA GLY A 23 16.98 13.42 -7.03
C GLY A 23 18.47 13.56 -7.35
N GLU A 24 18.98 14.77 -7.59
CA GLU A 24 20.40 15.00 -7.84
C GLU A 24 21.28 14.70 -6.60
N SER A 25 20.73 14.95 -5.41
CA SER A 25 21.37 14.56 -4.14
C SER A 25 20.35 14.14 -3.11
N TRP A 26 20.78 13.31 -2.14
CA TRP A 26 19.91 12.72 -1.14
C TRP A 26 20.48 12.91 0.26
N GLN A 27 19.64 13.32 1.19
CA GLN A 27 19.91 13.42 2.61
C GLN A 27 19.29 12.23 3.32
N LEU A 28 20.05 11.51 4.13
CA LEU A 28 19.52 10.49 5.03
C LEU A 28 18.74 11.18 6.16
N LEU A 29 17.49 10.80 6.34
CA LEU A 29 16.61 11.33 7.41
C LEU A 29 16.59 10.39 8.62
N THR A 30 16.38 9.09 8.40
CA THR A 30 16.33 8.13 9.49
C THR A 30 16.79 6.73 9.04
N ARG A 31 17.24 5.93 10.00
CA ARG A 31 17.72 4.56 9.81
C ARG A 31 17.40 3.70 11.05
N ASN A 32 17.74 2.41 10.97
CA ASN A 32 17.54 1.44 12.06
C ASN A 32 16.08 1.27 12.46
N MET A 33 15.22 1.29 11.47
CA MET A 33 13.79 1.07 11.62
C MET A 33 13.53 -0.43 11.65
N GLY A 34 13.28 -0.96 12.81
CA GLY A 34 12.96 -2.37 13.01
C GLY A 34 12.25 -2.57 14.33
N SER A 35 11.43 -3.60 14.40
CA SER A 35 10.89 -4.06 15.68
C SER A 35 11.93 -4.93 16.37
N ASP A 36 12.23 -4.63 17.62
CA ASP A 36 13.05 -5.53 18.47
C ASP A 36 12.26 -6.81 18.83
N GLU A 37 10.96 -6.82 18.60
CA GLU A 37 10.06 -7.91 18.96
C GLU A 37 9.97 -9.01 17.90
N ILE A 38 10.28 -8.68 16.64
CA ILE A 38 10.16 -9.62 15.51
C ILE A 38 11.45 -9.63 14.70
N THR A 39 12.01 -10.82 14.51
CA THR A 39 13.20 -11.02 13.68
C THR A 39 12.85 -11.85 12.45
N MET A 40 13.13 -11.31 11.27
CA MET A 40 12.99 -12.00 9.99
C MET A 40 14.34 -12.41 9.40
N ALA A 41 14.29 -13.34 8.46
CA ALA A 41 15.49 -13.78 7.73
C ALA A 41 16.04 -12.75 6.72
N PHE A 42 15.40 -11.59 6.60
CA PHE A 42 15.79 -10.50 5.71
C PHE A 42 15.75 -9.16 6.49
N PRO A 43 16.50 -8.15 6.05
CA PRO A 43 16.49 -6.85 6.71
C PRO A 43 15.12 -6.17 6.56
N THR A 44 14.77 -5.33 7.52
CA THR A 44 13.61 -4.43 7.42
C THR A 44 13.66 -3.61 6.13
N ARG A 45 12.50 -3.29 5.58
CA ARG A 45 12.37 -2.53 4.33
C ARG A 45 11.29 -1.47 4.48
N VAL A 46 11.56 -0.27 4.01
CA VAL A 46 10.51 0.73 3.82
C VAL A 46 9.75 0.36 2.54
N ILE A 47 8.55 -0.16 2.72
CA ILE A 47 7.73 -0.65 1.60
C ILE A 47 6.91 0.48 0.98
N SER A 48 6.45 1.43 1.79
CA SER A 48 5.60 2.51 1.32
C SER A 48 5.84 3.78 2.12
N LEU A 49 5.72 4.91 1.43
CA LEU A 49 5.69 6.25 1.99
C LEU A 49 4.45 6.96 1.47
N CYS A 50 3.70 7.60 2.33
CA CYS A 50 2.61 8.49 1.95
C CYS A 50 2.64 9.76 2.78
N ALA A 51 2.09 10.84 2.22
CA ALA A 51 1.82 12.07 2.93
C ALA A 51 0.31 12.32 2.96
N ASP A 52 -0.17 12.96 4.02
CA ASP A 52 -1.55 13.42 4.07
C ASP A 52 -1.73 14.52 3.01
N PRO A 53 -2.67 14.36 2.05
CA PRO A 53 -2.86 15.36 0.99
C PRO A 53 -3.28 16.74 1.51
N SER A 54 -3.92 16.80 2.69
CA SER A 54 -4.36 18.05 3.34
C SER A 54 -3.28 18.65 4.24
N PHE A 55 -2.34 17.84 4.70
CA PHE A 55 -1.25 18.22 5.60
C PHE A 55 0.07 17.61 5.09
N PRO A 56 0.70 18.20 4.06
CA PRO A 56 1.83 17.58 3.36
C PRO A 56 3.06 17.28 4.21
N ASP A 57 3.24 17.98 5.33
CA ASP A 57 4.31 17.72 6.28
C ASP A 57 4.02 16.52 7.19
N GLU A 58 2.77 16.04 7.21
CA GLU A 58 2.38 14.83 7.91
C GLU A 58 2.57 13.62 7.00
N MET A 59 3.55 12.81 7.32
CA MET A 59 3.99 11.68 6.49
C MET A 59 3.95 10.39 7.30
N TYR A 60 3.78 9.27 6.56
CA TYR A 60 3.78 7.94 7.14
C TYR A 60 4.66 6.99 6.32
N ALA A 61 5.32 6.08 7.02
CA ALA A 61 6.11 5.02 6.42
C ALA A 61 5.62 3.65 6.92
N ALA A 62 5.29 2.76 5.99
CA ALA A 62 5.11 1.34 6.29
C ALA A 62 6.46 0.63 6.16
N VAL A 63 6.90 0.04 7.27
CA VAL A 63 8.16 -0.70 7.34
C VAL A 63 7.85 -2.18 7.50
N GLU A 64 8.24 -3.00 6.52
CA GLU A 64 8.07 -4.45 6.57
C GLU A 64 8.87 -4.99 7.77
N VAL A 65 8.15 -5.58 8.72
CA VAL A 65 8.69 -6.05 10.02
C VAL A 65 9.28 -4.92 10.88
N GLY A 66 8.80 -3.70 10.69
CA GLY A 66 9.27 -2.52 11.44
C GLY A 66 8.12 -1.63 11.93
N GLY A 67 6.87 -2.00 11.60
CA GLY A 67 5.71 -1.23 12.01
C GLY A 67 5.48 0.04 11.20
N VAL A 68 4.74 0.98 11.78
CA VAL A 68 4.37 2.25 11.16
C VAL A 68 5.15 3.38 11.80
N LEU A 69 5.78 4.20 10.96
CA LEU A 69 6.42 5.44 11.40
C LEU A 69 5.61 6.63 10.91
N ARG A 70 5.61 7.70 11.71
CA ARG A 70 5.01 8.99 11.40
C ARG A 70 6.04 10.11 11.52
N SER A 71 5.94 11.08 10.64
CA SER A 71 6.58 12.38 10.75
C SER A 71 5.52 13.48 10.74
N ALA A 72 5.74 14.55 11.49
CA ALA A 72 4.89 15.73 11.52
C ALA A 72 5.56 16.98 10.91
N ASP A 73 6.79 16.83 10.40
CA ASP A 73 7.68 17.91 10.00
C ASP A 73 8.34 17.68 8.62
N GLY A 74 7.63 17.00 7.72
CA GLY A 74 8.13 16.70 6.37
C GLY A 74 9.30 15.73 6.35
N GLY A 75 9.38 14.86 7.37
CA GLY A 75 10.38 13.80 7.45
C GLY A 75 11.65 14.16 8.21
N ASP A 76 11.75 15.34 8.83
CA ASP A 76 12.92 15.73 9.62
C ASP A 76 13.05 14.87 10.88
N THR A 77 11.91 14.54 11.52
CA THR A 77 11.84 13.59 12.63
C THR A 77 10.79 12.51 12.39
N TRP A 78 11.01 11.33 12.96
CA TRP A 78 10.11 10.18 12.84
C TRP A 78 9.86 9.53 14.19
N GLU A 79 8.61 9.17 14.45
CA GLU A 79 8.17 8.44 15.63
C GLU A 79 7.49 7.13 15.23
N GLU A 80 7.65 6.09 16.04
CA GLU A 80 6.98 4.81 15.88
C GLU A 80 5.55 4.92 16.44
N ILE A 81 4.54 4.51 15.66
CA ILE A 81 3.12 4.63 16.01
C ILE A 81 2.34 3.32 15.92
N SER A 82 3.00 2.18 15.87
CA SER A 82 2.31 0.86 15.78
C SER A 82 1.51 0.50 17.03
N GLY A 83 1.75 1.14 18.13
CA GLY A 83 1.25 0.99 19.50
C GLY A 83 0.12 -0.01 19.77
N THR A 84 -1.05 0.13 19.14
CA THR A 84 -2.20 -0.78 19.34
C THR A 84 -2.28 -1.92 18.32
N LEU A 85 -1.39 -1.96 17.31
CA LEU A 85 -1.23 -3.18 16.51
C LEU A 85 -0.67 -4.27 17.43
N ALA A 86 -1.37 -5.39 17.51
CA ALA A 86 -0.84 -6.52 18.26
C ALA A 86 0.52 -6.93 17.66
N PRO A 87 1.60 -7.01 18.46
CA PRO A 87 2.91 -7.34 17.95
C PRO A 87 2.96 -8.79 17.49
N SER A 88 2.78 -8.99 16.20
CA SER A 88 2.89 -10.30 15.55
C SER A 88 3.49 -10.12 14.15
N GLU A 89 4.05 -11.19 13.61
CA GLU A 89 4.52 -11.20 12.22
C GLU A 89 3.40 -10.82 11.23
N ASP A 90 2.17 -11.20 11.54
CA ASP A 90 1.02 -10.97 10.66
C ASP A 90 0.54 -9.51 10.66
N THR A 91 0.75 -8.78 11.74
CA THR A 91 0.33 -7.37 11.87
C THR A 91 1.45 -6.39 11.59
N LEU A 92 2.70 -6.73 11.90
CA LEU A 92 3.87 -5.87 11.67
C LEU A 92 4.58 -6.12 10.34
N ASP A 93 4.20 -7.16 9.58
CA ASP A 93 4.62 -7.34 8.19
C ASP A 93 3.74 -6.45 7.29
N LEU A 94 4.10 -5.18 7.25
CA LEU A 94 3.36 -4.18 6.49
C LEU A 94 3.69 -4.28 5.00
N HIS A 95 2.67 -4.08 4.17
CA HIS A 95 2.79 -4.14 2.73
C HIS A 95 2.48 -2.81 2.04
N GLY A 96 1.89 -1.85 2.73
CA GLY A 96 1.59 -0.54 2.21
C GLY A 96 1.05 0.43 3.24
N ALA A 97 1.14 1.72 2.93
CA ALA A 97 0.47 2.81 3.62
C ALA A 97 -0.14 3.77 2.62
N GLN A 98 -1.30 4.30 2.91
CA GLN A 98 -2.04 5.22 2.05
C GLN A 98 -2.75 6.27 2.91
N CYS A 99 -2.65 7.53 2.49
CA CYS A 99 -3.47 8.62 3.00
C CYS A 99 -4.41 9.11 1.90
N GLN A 100 -5.48 9.79 2.28
CA GLN A 100 -6.39 10.37 1.30
C GLN A 100 -7.16 11.59 1.86
N SER A 101 -7.59 12.50 0.97
CA SER A 101 -8.10 13.82 1.33
C SER A 101 -9.46 13.83 2.04
N ALA A 102 -10.30 12.80 1.88
CA ALA A 102 -11.60 12.74 2.55
C ALA A 102 -11.50 12.38 4.04
N MET A 103 -10.36 11.85 4.47
CA MET A 103 -10.09 11.52 5.87
C MET A 103 -8.74 12.08 6.30
N PRO A 104 -8.63 13.40 6.51
CA PRO A 104 -7.42 14.03 7.00
C PRO A 104 -6.96 13.41 8.32
N HIS A 105 -5.66 13.35 8.54
CA HIS A 105 -5.04 12.75 9.73
C HIS A 105 -5.37 11.25 9.91
N THR A 106 -5.76 10.57 8.82
CA THR A 106 -6.02 9.13 8.84
C THR A 106 -5.06 8.42 7.88
N VAL A 107 -4.41 7.40 8.37
CA VAL A 107 -3.57 6.53 7.56
C VAL A 107 -4.18 5.13 7.46
N PHE A 108 -4.15 4.57 6.28
CA PHE A 108 -4.56 3.18 6.01
C PHE A 108 -3.32 2.35 5.79
N ILE A 109 -3.25 1.18 6.39
CA ILE A 109 -2.14 0.24 6.17
C ILE A 109 -2.67 -1.10 5.70
N THR A 110 -1.81 -1.86 5.05
CA THR A 110 -2.09 -3.22 4.62
C THR A 110 -1.12 -4.20 5.27
N THR A 111 -1.65 -5.33 5.73
CA THR A 111 -0.92 -6.38 6.46
C THR A 111 -1.28 -7.76 5.92
N ARG A 112 -0.72 -8.82 6.52
CA ARG A 112 -1.14 -10.19 6.22
C ARG A 112 -2.58 -10.49 6.64
N GLN A 113 -3.11 -9.80 7.66
CA GLN A 113 -4.47 -10.03 8.17
C GLN A 113 -5.54 -9.20 7.46
N GLY A 114 -5.14 -8.21 6.67
CA GLY A 114 -6.06 -7.29 6.01
C GLY A 114 -5.63 -5.83 6.15
N PRO A 115 -6.50 -4.90 5.73
CA PRO A 115 -6.28 -3.48 5.95
C PRO A 115 -6.58 -3.09 7.40
N PHE A 116 -5.92 -2.03 7.87
CA PHE A 116 -6.24 -1.33 9.12
C PHE A 116 -6.40 0.17 8.87
N ILE A 117 -7.20 0.80 9.70
CA ILE A 117 -7.42 2.24 9.72
C ILE A 117 -6.75 2.80 10.97
N GLY A 118 -5.88 3.79 10.78
CA GLY A 118 -5.25 4.56 11.86
C GLY A 118 -5.81 5.99 11.88
N PRO A 119 -6.95 6.24 12.56
CA PRO A 119 -7.49 7.59 12.74
C PRO A 119 -6.61 8.42 13.67
N ASP A 120 -6.85 9.71 13.68
CA ASP A 120 -6.14 10.67 14.53
C ASP A 120 -4.63 10.40 14.58
N ARG A 121 -4.02 10.36 13.40
CA ARG A 121 -2.58 10.16 13.19
C ARG A 121 -2.05 8.79 13.63
N GLY A 122 -2.89 7.77 13.57
CA GLY A 122 -2.52 6.42 14.00
C GLY A 122 -2.47 6.26 15.52
N SER A 123 -3.26 7.07 16.27
CA SER A 123 -3.38 6.95 17.73
C SER A 123 -3.93 5.59 18.18
N GLU A 124 -4.69 4.94 17.30
CA GLU A 124 -5.16 3.56 17.44
C GLU A 124 -5.22 2.88 16.06
N TRP A 125 -5.24 1.56 16.02
CA TRP A 125 -5.36 0.77 14.80
C TRP A 125 -6.63 -0.06 14.83
N ILE A 126 -7.56 0.26 13.93
CA ILE A 126 -8.86 -0.40 13.81
C ILE A 126 -8.79 -1.39 12.65
N PRO A 127 -8.93 -2.70 12.88
CA PRO A 127 -8.96 -3.66 11.79
C PRO A 127 -10.18 -3.42 10.90
N VAL A 128 -9.98 -3.50 9.60
CA VAL A 128 -11.09 -3.66 8.65
C VAL A 128 -11.46 -5.13 8.66
N GLU A 129 -12.72 -5.44 8.97
CA GLU A 129 -13.24 -6.83 9.05
C GLU A 129 -13.34 -7.46 7.65
N PHE A 130 -12.21 -7.50 6.96
CA PHE A 130 -12.12 -7.97 5.58
C PHE A 130 -12.43 -9.46 5.45
N GLY A 131 -12.22 -10.24 6.52
CA GLY A 131 -12.59 -11.64 6.61
C GLY A 131 -14.07 -11.93 6.41
N ASP A 132 -14.95 -10.97 6.66
CA ASP A 132 -16.38 -11.07 6.42
C ASP A 132 -16.73 -11.15 4.92
N PHE A 133 -15.83 -10.69 4.06
CA PHE A 133 -16.01 -10.61 2.60
C PHE A 133 -15.16 -11.62 1.84
N SER A 134 -14.03 -12.05 2.38
CA SER A 134 -13.05 -12.90 1.72
C SER A 134 -12.44 -13.93 2.66
N GLU A 135 -12.34 -15.18 2.20
CA GLU A 135 -11.61 -16.25 2.91
C GLU A 135 -10.09 -16.02 2.93
N ILE A 136 -9.58 -15.23 1.98
CA ILE A 136 -8.17 -14.87 1.93
C ILE A 136 -8.02 -13.39 2.27
N THR A 137 -7.13 -13.06 3.18
CA THR A 137 -6.98 -11.71 3.76
C THR A 137 -5.60 -11.10 3.56
N TYR A 138 -4.63 -11.85 3.05
CA TYR A 138 -3.27 -11.38 2.83
C TYR A 138 -3.26 -10.22 1.84
N THR A 139 -3.33 -9.00 2.37
CA THR A 139 -3.49 -7.77 1.58
C THR A 139 -2.14 -7.25 1.13
N ARG A 140 -1.97 -7.03 -0.18
CA ARG A 140 -0.71 -6.58 -0.77
C ARG A 140 -0.66 -5.10 -1.05
N ASP A 141 -1.74 -4.54 -1.54
CA ASP A 141 -1.79 -3.11 -1.90
C ASP A 141 -3.20 -2.57 -1.69
N LEU A 142 -3.27 -1.28 -1.46
CA LEU A 142 -4.48 -0.51 -1.28
C LEU A 142 -4.31 0.82 -2.00
N LYS A 143 -5.26 1.17 -2.85
CA LYS A 143 -5.27 2.44 -3.57
C LYS A 143 -6.61 3.13 -3.47
N ALA A 144 -6.59 4.39 -3.03
CA ALA A 144 -7.74 5.27 -3.15
C ALA A 144 -7.95 5.66 -4.62
N ALA A 145 -9.20 5.67 -5.07
CA ALA A 145 -9.53 6.22 -6.37
C ALA A 145 -9.32 7.74 -6.37
N THR A 146 -8.73 8.26 -7.45
CA THR A 146 -8.36 9.68 -7.52
C THR A 146 -9.55 10.63 -7.65
N HIS A 147 -10.68 10.14 -8.14
CA HIS A 147 -11.90 10.90 -8.43
C HIS A 147 -13.00 10.75 -7.36
N ASP A 148 -12.91 9.70 -6.54
CA ASP A 148 -13.84 9.44 -5.45
C ASP A 148 -13.09 8.99 -4.20
N PRO A 149 -12.94 9.88 -3.21
CA PRO A 149 -12.16 9.59 -2.02
C PRO A 149 -12.79 8.53 -1.08
N ASN A 150 -14.02 8.11 -1.33
CA ASN A 150 -14.64 7.00 -0.59
C ASN A 150 -14.36 5.63 -1.22
N THR A 151 -13.81 5.62 -2.43
CA THR A 151 -13.55 4.40 -3.19
C THR A 151 -12.10 3.96 -3.01
N PHE A 152 -11.94 2.70 -2.63
CA PHE A 152 -10.64 2.02 -2.51
C PHE A 152 -10.64 0.69 -3.26
N TYR A 153 -9.49 0.39 -3.86
CA TYR A 153 -9.19 -0.92 -4.43
C TYR A 153 -8.19 -1.64 -3.53
N VAL A 154 -8.40 -2.94 -3.30
CA VAL A 154 -7.59 -3.77 -2.42
C VAL A 154 -7.15 -5.02 -3.17
N SER A 155 -5.84 -5.20 -3.36
CA SER A 155 -5.27 -6.40 -3.95
C SER A 155 -4.85 -7.39 -2.87
N ILE A 156 -5.20 -8.66 -3.08
CA ILE A 156 -4.98 -9.71 -2.08
C ILE A 156 -4.43 -11.00 -2.68
N GLY A 157 -3.94 -11.86 -1.82
CA GLY A 157 -3.62 -13.25 -2.08
C GLY A 157 -3.83 -14.13 -0.86
N ALA A 158 -3.58 -15.43 -0.98
CA ALA A 158 -3.57 -16.32 0.17
C ALA A 158 -2.25 -16.24 0.96
N ALA A 159 -1.18 -15.79 0.34
CA ALA A 159 0.15 -15.58 0.92
C ALA A 159 1.01 -14.76 -0.05
N ALA A 160 2.24 -14.39 0.36
CA ALA A 160 3.21 -13.72 -0.51
C ALA A 160 3.47 -14.46 -1.83
N ARG A 161 3.44 -15.79 -1.78
CA ARG A 161 3.60 -16.71 -2.92
C ARG A 161 2.46 -17.72 -2.90
N SER A 162 1.39 -17.41 -3.58
CA SER A 162 0.23 -18.28 -3.71
C SER A 162 -0.22 -18.34 -5.16
N THR A 163 -1.06 -19.31 -5.46
CA THR A 163 -1.74 -19.43 -6.75
C THR A 163 -3.11 -18.73 -6.75
N GLN A 164 -3.42 -18.01 -5.67
CA GLN A 164 -4.68 -17.32 -5.48
C GLN A 164 -4.43 -15.81 -5.35
N GLY A 165 -5.17 -15.05 -6.12
CA GLY A 165 -5.18 -13.60 -6.07
C GLY A 165 -6.57 -13.07 -6.37
N ALA A 166 -6.90 -11.90 -5.86
CA ALA A 166 -8.14 -11.22 -6.15
C ALA A 166 -8.00 -9.72 -6.01
N LEU A 167 -8.91 -8.98 -6.67
CA LEU A 167 -9.07 -7.55 -6.53
C LEU A 167 -10.48 -7.24 -6.00
N TRP A 168 -10.50 -6.50 -4.92
CA TRP A 168 -11.72 -6.04 -4.28
C TRP A 168 -11.82 -4.52 -4.34
N ARG A 169 -13.05 -4.01 -4.26
CA ARG A 169 -13.36 -2.59 -4.22
C ARG A 169 -14.34 -2.30 -3.09
N SER A 170 -14.09 -1.23 -2.34
CA SER A 170 -15.07 -0.57 -1.48
C SER A 170 -15.40 0.80 -2.06
N ARG A 171 -16.65 1.24 -1.96
CA ARG A 171 -17.11 2.56 -2.37
C ARG A 171 -17.63 3.41 -1.20
N ASP A 172 -17.46 2.92 0.03
CA ASP A 172 -18.08 3.48 1.23
C ASP A 172 -17.14 3.48 2.44
N LEU A 173 -15.83 3.67 2.19
CA LEU A 173 -14.79 3.70 3.22
C LEU A 173 -14.75 2.40 4.02
N PHE A 174 -14.65 1.27 3.32
CA PHE A 174 -14.49 -0.08 3.86
C PHE A 174 -15.69 -0.65 4.63
N LYS A 175 -16.89 -0.07 4.52
CA LYS A 175 -18.10 -0.66 5.13
C LYS A 175 -18.59 -1.89 4.36
N THR A 176 -18.43 -1.86 3.03
CA THR A 176 -18.75 -3.00 2.16
C THR A 176 -17.67 -3.19 1.10
N PHE A 177 -17.56 -4.44 0.62
CA PHE A 177 -16.63 -4.79 -0.44
C PHE A 177 -17.33 -5.58 -1.54
N GLU A 178 -16.93 -5.33 -2.78
CA GLU A 178 -17.32 -6.12 -3.95
C GLU A 178 -16.07 -6.64 -4.66
N ARG A 179 -16.14 -7.87 -5.12
CA ARG A 179 -15.07 -8.46 -5.94
C ARG A 179 -15.19 -7.95 -7.38
N VAL A 180 -14.14 -7.29 -7.89
CA VAL A 180 -14.17 -6.62 -9.20
C VAL A 180 -13.31 -7.30 -10.26
N ASP A 181 -12.53 -8.31 -9.93
CA ASP A 181 -11.72 -9.10 -10.87
C ASP A 181 -12.51 -10.24 -11.55
N ARG A 182 -13.80 -10.05 -11.76
CA ARG A 182 -14.64 -11.05 -12.44
C ARG A 182 -14.24 -11.19 -13.90
N GLY A 183 -14.10 -12.43 -14.37
CA GLY A 183 -13.74 -12.72 -15.74
C GLY A 183 -12.24 -12.83 -16.00
N ILE A 184 -11.37 -12.59 -15.01
CA ILE A 184 -9.96 -12.89 -15.07
C ILE A 184 -9.59 -14.03 -14.11
N ALA A 185 -8.45 -14.68 -14.39
CA ALA A 185 -7.91 -15.76 -13.57
C ALA A 185 -6.45 -15.44 -13.21
N PRO A 186 -6.20 -14.77 -12.09
CA PRO A 186 -4.84 -14.52 -11.61
C PRO A 186 -4.12 -15.85 -11.38
N ASN A 187 -2.91 -15.99 -11.93
CA ASN A 187 -2.09 -17.18 -11.76
C ASN A 187 -1.32 -17.21 -10.44
N SER A 188 -1.33 -16.11 -9.73
CA SER A 188 -0.63 -15.94 -8.44
C SER A 188 -1.20 -14.76 -7.66
N THR A 189 -0.65 -14.51 -6.47
CA THR A 189 -1.01 -13.37 -5.61
C THR A 189 -1.14 -12.08 -6.42
N MET A 190 -2.26 -11.38 -6.26
CA MET A 190 -2.44 -10.03 -6.81
C MET A 190 -1.58 -9.06 -6.01
N MET A 191 -0.61 -8.43 -6.67
CA MET A 191 0.44 -7.69 -5.97
C MET A 191 0.13 -6.21 -5.79
N THR A 192 -0.28 -5.55 -6.86
CA THR A 192 -0.52 -4.11 -6.81
C THR A 192 -1.74 -3.73 -7.63
N VAL A 193 -2.28 -2.58 -7.31
CA VAL A 193 -3.31 -1.90 -8.10
C VAL A 193 -2.85 -0.48 -8.43
N ALA A 194 -3.17 -0.01 -9.62
CA ALA A 194 -2.96 1.36 -10.05
C ALA A 194 -4.25 1.91 -10.64
N VAL A 195 -4.55 3.16 -10.32
CA VAL A 195 -5.67 3.92 -10.88
C VAL A 195 -5.11 5.08 -11.71
N ASP A 196 -5.69 5.33 -12.87
CA ASP A 196 -5.24 6.44 -13.71
C ASP A 196 -5.84 7.77 -13.19
N PRO A 197 -5.02 8.74 -12.79
CA PRO A 197 -5.54 10.01 -12.28
C PRO A 197 -6.28 10.86 -13.33
N ARG A 198 -6.09 10.55 -14.63
CA ARG A 198 -6.71 11.27 -15.74
C ARG A 198 -7.91 10.56 -16.34
N ALA A 199 -8.09 9.29 -16.02
CA ALA A 199 -9.16 8.44 -16.52
C ALA A 199 -9.74 7.62 -15.35
N PRO A 200 -10.77 8.14 -14.67
CA PRO A 200 -11.32 7.56 -13.43
C PRO A 200 -11.73 6.09 -13.53
N ASP A 201 -12.18 5.66 -14.71
CA ASP A 201 -12.65 4.30 -14.94
C ASP A 201 -11.50 3.33 -15.30
N HIS A 202 -10.27 3.83 -15.40
CA HIS A 202 -9.12 3.02 -15.75
C HIS A 202 -8.44 2.45 -14.49
N VAL A 203 -8.52 1.14 -14.33
CA VAL A 203 -7.93 0.39 -13.22
C VAL A 203 -7.01 -0.68 -13.77
N TYR A 204 -5.83 -0.77 -13.21
CA TYR A 204 -4.82 -1.75 -13.58
C TYR A 204 -4.41 -2.53 -12.35
N CYS A 205 -4.14 -3.81 -12.51
CA CYS A 205 -3.53 -4.61 -11.44
C CYS A 205 -2.60 -5.66 -12.04
N ASN A 206 -1.73 -6.23 -11.22
CA ASN A 206 -0.84 -7.27 -11.67
C ASN A 206 -0.76 -8.43 -10.70
N SER A 207 -0.59 -9.62 -11.22
CA SER A 207 -0.19 -10.78 -10.44
C SER A 207 1.34 -10.82 -10.29
N ARG A 208 1.82 -11.49 -9.24
CA ARG A 208 3.25 -11.68 -8.98
C ARG A 208 3.99 -12.29 -10.18
N ASP A 209 3.38 -13.27 -10.84
CA ASP A 209 4.02 -14.09 -11.85
C ASP A 209 3.74 -13.63 -13.31
N GLY A 210 3.69 -12.30 -13.49
CA GLY A 210 3.83 -11.70 -14.82
C GLY A 210 2.54 -11.50 -15.60
N GLN A 211 1.37 -11.54 -14.95
CA GLN A 211 0.14 -11.07 -15.59
C GLN A 211 -0.14 -9.61 -15.23
N VAL A 212 -0.57 -8.84 -16.20
CA VAL A 212 -1.13 -7.49 -16.02
C VAL A 212 -2.56 -7.51 -16.51
N PHE A 213 -3.44 -6.95 -15.74
CA PHE A 213 -4.87 -6.84 -16.04
C PHE A 213 -5.23 -5.36 -16.16
N ALA A 214 -5.97 -5.01 -17.19
CA ALA A 214 -6.45 -3.66 -17.42
C ALA A 214 -7.97 -3.66 -17.58
N SER A 215 -8.62 -2.79 -16.85
CA SER A 215 -10.02 -2.42 -17.03
C SER A 215 -10.10 -0.95 -17.42
N LEU A 216 -10.91 -0.63 -18.41
CA LEU A 216 -11.19 0.73 -18.85
C LEU A 216 -12.65 1.15 -18.55
N ASP A 217 -13.32 0.37 -17.71
CA ASP A 217 -14.74 0.51 -17.36
C ASP A 217 -14.98 0.19 -15.87
N ASP A 218 -14.05 0.63 -15.04
CA ASP A 218 -14.13 0.55 -13.56
C ASP A 218 -14.31 -0.89 -13.04
N GLY A 219 -13.63 -1.86 -13.67
CA GLY A 219 -13.66 -3.26 -13.28
C GLY A 219 -14.83 -4.06 -13.85
N ALA A 220 -15.64 -3.50 -14.74
CA ALA A 220 -16.74 -4.24 -15.36
C ALA A 220 -16.24 -5.29 -16.36
N THR A 221 -15.22 -4.94 -17.14
CA THR A 221 -14.52 -5.88 -18.04
C THR A 221 -13.01 -5.75 -17.92
N TRP A 222 -12.29 -6.82 -18.28
CA TRP A 222 -10.84 -6.88 -18.13
C TRP A 222 -10.15 -7.45 -19.36
N THR A 223 -9.01 -6.86 -19.69
CA THR A 223 -8.05 -7.40 -20.64
C THR A 223 -6.84 -7.94 -19.89
N THR A 224 -6.43 -9.16 -20.20
CA THR A 224 -5.24 -9.80 -19.60
C THR A 224 -4.06 -9.71 -20.56
N TYR A 225 -2.93 -9.25 -20.05
CA TYR A 225 -1.65 -9.23 -20.73
C TYR A 225 -0.67 -10.15 -20.02
N GLN A 226 -0.06 -11.08 -20.76
CA GLN A 226 1.00 -11.93 -20.22
C GLN A 226 2.35 -11.32 -20.58
N LEU A 227 3.15 -11.00 -19.56
CA LEU A 227 4.52 -10.54 -19.77
C LEU A 227 5.45 -11.71 -20.14
N PRO A 228 6.65 -11.42 -20.70
CA PRO A 228 7.64 -12.45 -20.99
C PRO A 228 7.95 -13.31 -19.76
N GLU A 229 8.24 -14.60 -19.95
CA GLU A 229 8.42 -15.59 -18.89
C GLU A 229 9.43 -15.17 -17.79
N LYS A 230 10.44 -14.38 -18.16
CA LYS A 230 11.43 -13.84 -17.21
C LYS A 230 10.92 -12.66 -16.36
N ALA A 231 9.77 -12.07 -16.69
CA ALA A 231 9.16 -10.99 -15.94
C ALA A 231 8.35 -11.57 -14.77
N LYS A 232 9.04 -12.02 -13.73
CA LYS A 232 8.47 -12.55 -12.49
C LYS A 232 8.82 -11.63 -11.31
N GLU A 233 8.19 -11.85 -10.18
CA GLU A 233 8.36 -11.04 -8.97
C GLU A 233 7.96 -9.56 -9.19
N MET A 234 6.87 -9.35 -9.94
CA MET A 234 6.33 -8.02 -10.15
C MET A 234 5.80 -7.45 -8.83
N ARG A 235 6.32 -6.28 -8.43
CA ARG A 235 6.04 -5.68 -7.13
C ARG A 235 5.49 -4.27 -7.20
N ALA A 236 5.48 -3.66 -8.38
CA ALA A 236 4.98 -2.31 -8.57
C ALA A 236 4.31 -2.17 -9.93
N LEU A 237 3.28 -1.34 -9.98
CA LEU A 237 2.57 -0.90 -11.17
C LEU A 237 2.19 0.56 -10.96
N ALA A 238 2.31 1.36 -12.00
CA ALA A 238 1.88 2.75 -11.98
C ALA A 238 1.12 3.08 -13.27
N ALA A 239 0.10 3.92 -13.15
CA ALA A 239 -0.62 4.53 -14.25
C ALA A 239 -0.45 6.06 -14.17
N GLY A 240 -0.42 6.73 -15.33
CA GLY A 240 -0.25 8.18 -15.36
C GLY A 240 -0.07 8.77 -16.76
#